data_d7d1d5dfd2a4d32feb78a50802848b01
#
_entry.id   d7d1d5dfd2a4d32feb78a50802848b01
#
_cell.length_a   1.000
_cell.length_b   1.000
_cell.length_c   1.000
_cell.angle_alpha   90.00
_cell.angle_beta   90.00
_cell.angle_gamma   90.00
#
_symmetry.space_group_name_H-M   'P 1'
#
loop_
_entity.id
_entity.type
_entity.pdbx_description
1 polymer ?
#
loop_
_entity_poly.entity_id
_entity_poly.type
_entity_poly.pdbx_seq_one_letter_code
_entity_poly.pdbx_strand_id
1 'polypeptide(L)'
;YVAVPVRLTVAKVPGGLMLVNPVPPTGEVRQAIAGLEEQHGPVKTIVLPTASGLEHKLPLGPLARAFPDAEVWVCPGQWSFPLQLPLSWLGVPARRTKVLFDDGVPHGDACEWFSLGPLDLGVGRFQDVSCFHRPSGALLVTDALVGISADPPALFDLDPTPLLFHARERGDEPLTDSAEARRLGWARL
;
A
#
# COMPACT_ATOMS: atom_id res chain seq x y z
N TYR A 1 -10.23 -2.73 18.49
CA TYR A 1 -10.10 -2.52 17.03
C TYR A 1 -8.84 -1.73 16.76
N VAL A 2 -8.03 -2.17 15.82
CA VAL A 2 -6.86 -1.42 15.33
C VAL A 2 -7.23 -0.82 13.98
N ALA A 3 -7.17 0.50 13.86
CA ALA A 3 -7.35 1.19 12.61
C ALA A 3 -5.98 1.27 11.92
N VAL A 4 -5.83 0.60 10.78
CA VAL A 4 -4.62 0.70 9.95
C VAL A 4 -4.94 1.58 8.75
N PRO A 5 -4.35 2.78 8.66
CA PRO A 5 -4.54 3.63 7.49
C PRO A 5 -3.82 3.03 6.28
N VAL A 6 -4.57 2.75 5.22
CA VAL A 6 -4.00 2.34 3.93
C VAL A 6 -3.99 3.52 2.97
N ARG A 7 -2.98 3.60 2.13
CA ARG A 7 -2.79 4.72 1.19
C ARG A 7 -2.63 4.21 -0.24
N LEU A 8 -3.43 4.76 -1.14
CA LEU A 8 -3.21 4.70 -2.58
C LEU A 8 -2.45 5.95 -3.02
N THR A 9 -1.40 5.78 -3.78
CA THR A 9 -0.70 6.90 -4.43
C THR A 9 -1.04 6.92 -5.91
N VAL A 10 -1.43 8.09 -6.41
CA VAL A 10 -1.67 8.33 -7.84
C VAL A 10 -0.52 9.15 -8.39
N ALA A 11 0.21 8.61 -9.36
CA ALA A 11 1.31 9.28 -10.03
C ALA A 11 0.96 9.55 -11.50
N LYS A 12 1.31 10.74 -11.99
CA LYS A 12 1.19 11.08 -13.41
C LYS A 12 2.33 10.44 -14.17
N VAL A 13 2.00 9.68 -15.21
CA VAL A 13 2.97 9.01 -16.08
C VAL A 13 2.69 9.34 -17.56
N PRO A 14 3.60 9.06 -18.47
CA PRO A 14 3.33 9.24 -19.89
C PRO A 14 2.03 8.55 -20.33
N GLY A 15 1.11 9.34 -20.85
CA GLY A 15 -0.19 8.88 -21.37
C GLY A 15 -1.30 8.69 -20.33
N GLY A 16 -1.11 9.04 -19.05
CA GLY A 16 -2.15 8.95 -18.03
C GLY A 16 -1.66 8.83 -16.60
N LEU A 17 -2.30 7.95 -15.83
CA LEU A 17 -2.09 7.77 -14.41
C LEU A 17 -1.59 6.36 -14.06
N MET A 18 -0.76 6.28 -13.04
CA MET A 18 -0.34 5.05 -12.38
C MET A 18 -0.85 5.05 -10.93
N LEU A 19 -1.53 3.98 -10.54
CA LEU A 19 -2.02 3.75 -9.19
C LEU A 19 -1.06 2.80 -8.46
N VAL A 20 -0.51 3.22 -7.34
CA VAL A 20 0.42 2.43 -6.51
C VAL A 20 -0.21 2.16 -5.16
N ASN A 21 -0.09 0.96 -4.65
CA ASN A 21 -0.73 0.46 -3.43
C ASN A 21 -2.27 0.44 -3.55
N PRO A 22 -2.84 -0.62 -4.13
CA PRO A 22 -4.28 -0.75 -4.30
C PRO A 22 -5.06 -0.61 -3.00
N VAL A 23 -6.20 0.10 -3.07
CA VAL A 23 -7.19 0.20 -1.99
C VAL A 23 -8.56 -0.20 -2.54
N PRO A 24 -9.55 -0.49 -1.68
CA PRO A 24 -10.91 -0.78 -2.15
C PRO A 24 -11.46 0.35 -3.02
N PRO A 25 -12.00 0.07 -4.22
CA PRO A 25 -12.55 1.08 -5.13
C PRO A 25 -13.93 1.56 -4.67
N THR A 26 -13.99 2.23 -3.52
CA THR A 26 -15.21 2.86 -3.01
C THR A 26 -15.71 3.94 -3.97
N GLY A 27 -16.94 4.41 -3.79
CA GLY A 27 -17.48 5.51 -4.58
C GLY A 27 -16.60 6.76 -4.52
N GLU A 28 -16.09 7.09 -3.35
CA GLU A 28 -15.19 8.23 -3.10
C GLU A 28 -13.85 8.08 -3.81
N VAL A 29 -13.21 6.90 -3.70
CA VAL A 29 -11.93 6.62 -4.38
C VAL A 29 -12.10 6.72 -5.90
N ARG A 30 -13.17 6.14 -6.46
CA ARG A 30 -13.43 6.22 -7.91
C ARG A 30 -13.71 7.64 -8.36
N GLN A 31 -14.46 8.42 -7.59
CA GLN A 31 -14.76 9.83 -7.92
C GLN A 31 -13.48 10.67 -7.88
N ALA A 32 -12.63 10.47 -6.87
CA ALA A 32 -11.35 11.18 -6.77
C ALA A 32 -10.42 10.84 -7.96
N ILE A 33 -10.34 9.56 -8.35
CA ILE A 33 -9.55 9.15 -9.51
C ILE A 33 -10.15 9.71 -10.81
N ALA A 34 -11.46 9.68 -10.99
CA ALA A 34 -12.12 10.23 -12.18
C ALA A 34 -11.79 11.72 -12.37
N GLY A 35 -11.80 12.51 -11.30
CA GLY A 35 -11.38 13.92 -11.38
C GLY A 35 -9.91 14.12 -11.78
N LEU A 36 -9.05 13.16 -11.46
CA LEU A 36 -7.65 13.16 -11.92
C LEU A 36 -7.53 12.68 -13.38
N GLU A 37 -8.35 11.72 -13.81
CA GLU A 37 -8.37 11.25 -15.20
C GLU A 37 -8.80 12.35 -16.16
N GLU A 38 -9.75 13.18 -15.78
CA GLU A 38 -10.18 14.36 -16.58
C GLU A 38 -9.03 15.35 -16.84
N GLN A 39 -8.10 15.47 -15.90
CA GLN A 39 -6.98 16.42 -15.98
C GLN A 39 -5.71 15.82 -16.59
N HIS A 40 -5.49 14.51 -16.41
CA HIS A 40 -4.19 13.89 -16.66
C HIS A 40 -4.26 12.69 -17.59
N GLY A 41 -5.46 12.29 -18.02
CA GLY A 41 -5.67 11.11 -18.85
C GLY A 41 -5.97 9.84 -18.04
N PRO A 42 -6.30 8.74 -18.71
CA PRO A 42 -6.83 7.53 -18.07
C PRO A 42 -5.82 6.81 -17.18
N VAL A 43 -6.33 5.99 -16.27
CA VAL A 43 -5.49 5.04 -15.52
C VAL A 43 -4.89 4.02 -16.49
N LYS A 44 -3.57 3.99 -16.59
CA LYS A 44 -2.79 3.09 -17.45
C LYS A 44 -2.25 1.89 -16.70
N THR A 45 -1.96 2.06 -15.41
CA THR A 45 -1.19 1.07 -14.66
C THR A 45 -1.66 1.02 -13.22
N ILE A 46 -1.80 -0.19 -12.68
CA ILE A 46 -2.04 -0.46 -11.26
C ILE A 46 -0.87 -1.31 -10.78
N VAL A 47 -0.21 -0.87 -9.71
CA VAL A 47 0.97 -1.55 -9.15
C VAL A 47 0.71 -2.01 -7.74
N LEU A 48 0.89 -3.31 -7.49
CA LEU A 48 1.01 -3.91 -6.16
C LEU A 48 2.51 -4.12 -5.87
N PRO A 49 3.18 -3.22 -5.16
CA PRO A 49 4.63 -3.25 -5.05
C PRO A 49 5.14 -4.13 -3.90
N THR A 50 4.27 -4.73 -3.10
CA THR A 50 4.65 -5.62 -1.99
C THR A 50 4.20 -7.05 -2.23
N ALA A 51 5.00 -8.02 -1.79
CA ALA A 51 4.65 -9.44 -1.79
C ALA A 51 3.92 -9.85 -0.50
N SER A 52 4.14 -9.14 0.58
CA SER A 52 3.47 -9.30 1.87
C SER A 52 2.29 -8.33 1.99
N GLY A 53 1.53 -8.47 3.07
CA GLY A 53 0.40 -7.58 3.34
C GLY A 53 -0.87 -7.91 2.54
N LEU A 54 -1.97 -8.13 3.25
CA LEU A 54 -3.27 -8.41 2.63
C LEU A 54 -4.03 -7.12 2.29
N GLU A 55 -3.72 -6.04 2.97
CA GLU A 55 -4.41 -4.74 2.88
C GLU A 55 -4.38 -4.13 1.48
N HIS A 56 -3.30 -4.34 0.73
CA HIS A 56 -3.18 -3.90 -0.66
C HIS A 56 -3.46 -5.04 -1.66
N LYS A 57 -3.25 -6.29 -1.26
CA LYS A 57 -3.45 -7.45 -2.13
C LYS A 57 -4.92 -7.75 -2.36
N LEU A 58 -5.75 -7.74 -1.31
CA LEU A 58 -7.18 -8.02 -1.41
C LEU A 58 -7.93 -7.00 -2.29
N PRO A 59 -7.64 -5.69 -2.23
CA PRO A 59 -8.29 -4.71 -3.09
C PRO A 59 -7.82 -4.74 -4.55
N LEU A 60 -6.69 -5.37 -4.87
CA LEU A 60 -6.13 -5.35 -6.23
C LEU A 60 -7.11 -5.86 -7.29
N GLY A 61 -7.74 -7.01 -7.06
CA GLY A 61 -8.72 -7.57 -7.99
C GLY A 61 -9.93 -6.66 -8.22
N PRO A 62 -10.61 -6.19 -7.17
CA PRO A 62 -11.67 -5.17 -7.29
C PRO A 62 -11.23 -3.90 -8.01
N LEU A 63 -10.07 -3.34 -7.65
CA LEU A 63 -9.55 -2.12 -8.28
C LEU A 63 -9.25 -2.35 -9.76
N ALA A 64 -8.62 -3.47 -10.09
CA ALA A 64 -8.34 -3.83 -11.48
C ALA A 64 -9.62 -4.01 -12.33
N ARG A 65 -10.73 -4.46 -11.74
CA ARG A 65 -12.03 -4.50 -12.44
C ARG A 65 -12.64 -3.11 -12.64
N ALA A 66 -12.38 -2.17 -11.74
CA ALA A 66 -12.84 -0.79 -11.89
C ALA A 66 -12.12 -0.04 -13.02
N PHE A 67 -10.89 -0.47 -13.35
CA PHE A 67 -10.08 0.10 -14.44
C PHE A 67 -9.66 -1.00 -15.41
N PRO A 68 -10.57 -1.44 -16.30
CA PRO A 68 -10.38 -2.62 -17.14
C PRO A 68 -9.27 -2.47 -18.18
N ASP A 69 -8.94 -1.26 -18.58
CA ASP A 69 -7.93 -0.96 -19.60
C ASP A 69 -6.52 -0.77 -19.00
N ALA A 70 -6.40 -0.75 -17.68
CA ALA A 70 -5.11 -0.59 -17.01
C ALA A 70 -4.33 -1.91 -16.96
N GLU A 71 -3.04 -1.88 -17.25
CA GLU A 71 -2.13 -2.99 -16.95
C GLU A 71 -1.97 -3.16 -15.43
N VAL A 72 -1.84 -4.39 -14.98
CA VAL A 72 -1.59 -4.71 -13.57
C VAL A 72 -0.16 -5.21 -13.43
N TRP A 73 0.58 -4.62 -12.50
CA TRP A 73 1.95 -5.01 -12.18
C TRP A 73 2.03 -5.43 -10.71
N VAL A 74 2.69 -6.53 -10.45
CA VAL A 74 2.82 -7.07 -9.09
C VAL A 74 4.28 -7.29 -8.72
N CYS A 75 4.60 -7.12 -7.45
CA CYS A 75 5.88 -7.48 -6.88
C CYS A 75 6.17 -8.97 -7.15
N PRO A 76 7.41 -9.36 -7.45
CA PRO A 76 7.79 -10.76 -7.53
C PRO A 76 7.49 -11.54 -6.24
N GLY A 77 7.35 -12.85 -6.34
CA GLY A 77 7.19 -13.71 -5.17
C GLY A 77 5.89 -13.50 -4.41
N GLN A 78 4.80 -13.14 -5.11
CA GLN A 78 3.47 -13.03 -4.50
C GLN A 78 3.15 -14.26 -3.67
N TRP A 79 2.83 -14.01 -2.40
CA TRP A 79 2.63 -15.03 -1.40
C TRP A 79 1.19 -15.04 -0.91
N SER A 80 0.61 -16.21 -0.79
CA SER A 80 -0.67 -16.41 -0.10
C SER A 80 -0.51 -17.54 0.91
N PHE A 81 -0.68 -17.22 2.17
CA PHE A 81 -0.66 -18.18 3.26
C PHE A 81 -1.99 -18.93 3.35
N PRO A 82 -2.03 -20.26 3.64
CA PRO A 82 -0.90 -21.17 3.82
C PRO A 82 -0.38 -21.79 2.51
N LEU A 83 -1.01 -21.51 1.40
CA LEU A 83 -0.69 -22.06 0.07
C LEU A 83 -0.30 -20.94 -0.88
N GLN A 84 0.68 -21.20 -1.74
CA GLN A 84 0.93 -20.33 -2.89
C GLN A 84 -0.14 -20.56 -3.94
N LEU A 85 -1.08 -19.64 -4.04
CA LEU A 85 -2.16 -19.68 -5.02
C LEU A 85 -1.77 -18.86 -6.26
N PRO A 86 -2.20 -19.28 -7.45
CA PRO A 86 -2.10 -18.45 -8.64
C PRO A 86 -2.79 -17.09 -8.42
N LEU A 87 -2.22 -16.01 -8.94
CA LEU A 87 -2.78 -14.66 -8.81
C LEU A 87 -4.24 -14.55 -9.28
N SER A 88 -4.62 -15.36 -10.27
CA SER A 88 -6.00 -15.43 -10.75
C SER A 88 -7.01 -15.88 -9.68
N TRP A 89 -6.58 -16.69 -8.71
CA TRP A 89 -7.43 -17.12 -7.58
C TRP A 89 -7.65 -16.01 -6.57
N LEU A 90 -6.76 -15.02 -6.54
CA LEU A 90 -6.91 -13.80 -5.74
C LEU A 90 -7.78 -12.75 -6.45
N GLY A 91 -8.41 -13.11 -7.58
CA GLY A 91 -9.25 -12.22 -8.37
C GLY A 91 -8.47 -11.23 -9.24
N VAL A 92 -7.18 -11.47 -9.41
CA VAL A 92 -6.31 -10.63 -10.26
C VAL A 92 -6.45 -11.07 -11.72
N PRO A 93 -6.61 -10.14 -12.68
CA PRO A 93 -6.81 -10.48 -14.09
C PRO A 93 -5.52 -10.98 -14.73
N ALA A 94 -5.31 -12.30 -14.80
CA ALA A 94 -4.07 -12.94 -15.23
C ALA A 94 -3.59 -12.48 -16.63
N ARG A 95 -4.53 -12.20 -17.57
CA ARG A 95 -4.16 -11.82 -18.96
C ARG A 95 -3.47 -10.46 -19.10
N ARG A 96 -3.61 -9.59 -18.11
CA ARG A 96 -3.01 -8.23 -18.11
C ARG A 96 -2.18 -7.97 -16.85
N THR A 97 -1.82 -9.04 -16.14
CA THR A 97 -0.95 -8.96 -14.96
C THR A 97 0.46 -9.37 -15.37
N LYS A 98 1.40 -8.50 -15.05
CA LYS A 98 2.83 -8.64 -15.25
C LYS A 98 3.56 -8.64 -13.92
N VAL A 99 4.71 -9.30 -13.85
CA VAL A 99 5.57 -9.34 -12.67
C VAL A 99 6.70 -8.34 -12.85
N LEU A 100 6.87 -7.45 -11.89
CA LEU A 100 7.95 -6.46 -11.89
C LEU A 100 9.31 -7.17 -12.00
N PHE A 101 10.18 -6.66 -12.83
CA PHE A 101 11.50 -7.15 -13.21
C PHE A 101 11.49 -8.41 -14.08
N ASP A 102 10.62 -9.39 -13.85
CA ASP A 102 10.53 -10.60 -14.68
C ASP A 102 9.97 -10.28 -16.07
N ASP A 103 8.90 -9.46 -16.12
CA ASP A 103 8.28 -8.98 -17.37
C ASP A 103 8.73 -7.55 -17.74
N GLY A 104 9.76 -7.02 -17.07
CA GLY A 104 10.23 -5.65 -17.19
C GLY A 104 9.69 -4.74 -16.07
N VAL A 105 9.59 -3.44 -16.34
CA VAL A 105 9.05 -2.45 -15.42
C VAL A 105 8.17 -1.44 -16.16
N PRO A 106 7.07 -0.95 -15.56
CA PRO A 106 6.23 0.06 -16.19
C PRO A 106 6.89 1.44 -16.13
N HIS A 107 6.68 2.22 -17.19
CA HIS A 107 7.07 3.64 -17.24
C HIS A 107 8.54 3.93 -16.91
N GLY A 108 9.48 3.13 -17.41
CA GLY A 108 10.92 3.27 -17.12
C GLY A 108 11.51 4.66 -17.43
N ASP A 109 10.90 5.43 -18.33
CA ASP A 109 11.30 6.81 -18.63
C ASP A 109 10.98 7.77 -17.48
N ALA A 110 9.88 7.55 -16.76
CA ALA A 110 9.41 8.39 -15.67
C ALA A 110 9.69 7.80 -14.29
N CYS A 111 9.88 6.49 -14.21
CA CYS A 111 10.00 5.74 -12.95
C CYS A 111 11.28 4.92 -12.92
N GLU A 112 11.93 4.94 -11.78
CA GLU A 112 13.06 4.08 -11.48
C GLU A 112 12.64 3.10 -10.37
N TRP A 113 12.84 1.81 -10.60
CA TRP A 113 12.30 0.76 -9.76
C TRP A 113 13.41 0.00 -9.05
N PHE A 114 13.21 -0.25 -7.75
CA PHE A 114 14.18 -0.93 -6.88
C PHE A 114 13.48 -2.03 -6.10
N SER A 115 14.12 -3.19 -5.97
CA SER A 115 13.61 -4.30 -5.17
C SER A 115 14.41 -4.46 -3.89
N LEU A 116 13.70 -4.53 -2.76
CA LEU A 116 14.23 -4.98 -1.47
C LEU A 116 13.78 -6.42 -1.24
N GLY A 117 14.74 -7.32 -1.06
CA GLY A 117 14.44 -8.74 -0.88
C GLY A 117 14.64 -9.56 -2.18
N PRO A 118 14.21 -10.84 -2.20
CA PRO A 118 13.41 -11.48 -1.15
C PRO A 118 14.19 -11.73 0.16
N LEU A 119 13.57 -11.42 1.29
CA LEU A 119 14.07 -11.73 2.63
C LEU A 119 13.24 -12.87 3.22
N ASP A 120 13.89 -13.88 3.77
CA ASP A 120 13.20 -14.94 4.51
C ASP A 120 13.06 -14.54 5.98
N LEU A 121 11.83 -14.28 6.41
CA LEU A 121 11.52 -13.90 7.78
C LEU A 121 11.06 -15.08 8.64
N GLY A 122 11.21 -16.31 8.15
CA GLY A 122 10.80 -17.54 8.84
C GLY A 122 9.28 -17.83 8.78
N VAL A 123 8.46 -16.83 8.58
CA VAL A 123 6.99 -16.94 8.40
C VAL A 123 6.55 -16.70 6.94
N GLY A 124 7.52 -16.50 6.05
CA GLY A 124 7.29 -16.23 4.64
C GLY A 124 8.36 -15.31 4.07
N ARG A 125 8.34 -15.16 2.76
CA ARG A 125 9.27 -14.26 2.06
C ARG A 125 8.70 -12.85 2.05
N PHE A 126 9.49 -11.91 2.52
CA PHE A 126 9.23 -10.48 2.37
C PHE A 126 9.94 -9.97 1.12
N GLN A 127 9.21 -9.27 0.28
CA GLN A 127 9.77 -8.51 -0.83
C GLN A 127 8.94 -7.26 -1.06
N ASP A 128 9.61 -6.13 -1.18
CA ASP A 128 9.00 -4.84 -1.45
C ASP A 128 9.70 -4.17 -2.63
N VAL A 129 8.93 -3.47 -3.44
CA VAL A 129 9.43 -2.76 -4.62
C VAL A 129 9.14 -1.28 -4.44
N SER A 130 10.19 -0.49 -4.43
CA SER A 130 10.11 0.97 -4.36
C SER A 130 10.19 1.59 -5.75
N CYS A 131 9.52 2.72 -5.94
CA CYS A 131 9.52 3.47 -7.18
C CYS A 131 9.96 4.92 -6.93
N PHE A 132 11.03 5.35 -7.55
CA PHE A 132 11.38 6.76 -7.62
C PHE A 132 10.72 7.39 -8.85
N HIS A 133 9.72 8.23 -8.62
CA HIS A 133 9.02 8.97 -9.66
C HIS A 133 9.78 10.25 -10.00
N ARG A 134 10.56 10.22 -11.09
CA ARG A 134 11.47 11.31 -11.49
C ARG A 134 10.78 12.66 -11.65
N PRO A 135 9.59 12.77 -12.30
CA PRO A 135 8.97 14.08 -12.53
C PRO A 135 8.58 14.82 -11.24
N SER A 136 8.26 14.11 -10.15
CA SER A 136 7.92 14.72 -8.87
C SER A 136 9.05 14.67 -7.85
N GLY A 137 10.13 13.91 -8.10
CA GLY A 137 11.19 13.65 -7.14
C GLY A 137 10.74 12.80 -5.94
N ALA A 138 9.59 12.14 -6.03
CA ALA A 138 9.00 11.36 -4.94
C ALA A 138 9.48 9.91 -4.96
N LEU A 139 9.85 9.38 -3.80
CA LEU A 139 10.06 7.96 -3.58
C LEU A 139 8.78 7.33 -3.04
N LEU A 140 8.22 6.40 -3.80
CA LEU A 140 7.02 5.62 -3.44
C LEU A 140 7.47 4.30 -2.82
N VAL A 141 7.05 4.06 -1.59
CA VAL A 141 7.37 2.85 -0.81
C VAL A 141 6.10 2.30 -0.19
N THR A 142 6.09 1.01 0.15
CA THR A 142 4.99 0.38 0.90
C THR A 142 5.46 0.07 2.31
N ASP A 143 6.15 -1.05 2.49
CA ASP A 143 6.54 -1.55 3.81
C ASP A 143 8.06 -1.40 4.07
N ALA A 144 8.85 -1.10 3.03
CA ALA A 144 10.30 -1.00 3.14
C ALA A 144 10.77 0.19 3.99
N LEU A 145 9.98 1.25 4.07
CA LEU A 145 10.30 2.46 4.82
C LEU A 145 9.02 3.09 5.37
N VAL A 146 9.00 3.32 6.66
CA VAL A 146 7.89 4.00 7.35
C VAL A 146 8.38 5.31 7.96
N GLY A 147 7.69 6.40 7.63
CA GLY A 147 7.89 7.68 8.29
C GLY A 147 7.01 7.75 9.54
N ILE A 148 7.63 7.85 10.71
CA ILE A 148 6.92 7.97 11.98
C ILE A 148 7.02 9.42 12.45
N SER A 149 5.88 10.09 12.65
CA SER A 149 5.82 11.43 13.21
C SER A 149 6.13 11.40 14.72
N ALA A 150 6.62 12.52 15.27
CA ALA A 150 6.84 12.63 16.72
C ALA A 150 5.54 12.61 17.52
N ASP A 151 4.47 13.15 16.94
CA ASP A 151 3.12 13.15 17.53
C ASP A 151 2.22 12.11 16.84
N PRO A 152 1.27 11.51 17.57
CA PRO A 152 0.32 10.57 16.99
C PRO A 152 -0.53 11.24 15.91
N PRO A 153 -0.83 10.51 14.81
CA PRO A 153 -1.75 11.01 13.79
C PRO A 153 -3.13 11.36 14.34
N ALA A 154 -3.79 12.34 13.74
CA ALA A 154 -5.14 12.79 14.11
C ALA A 154 -6.21 11.68 14.07
N LEU A 155 -5.95 10.57 13.39
CA LEU A 155 -6.80 9.39 13.41
C LEU A 155 -7.05 8.87 14.84
N PHE A 156 -6.03 8.96 15.72
CA PHE A 156 -6.14 8.54 17.12
C PHE A 156 -6.94 9.49 17.99
N ASP A 157 -7.36 10.65 17.48
CA ASP A 157 -8.33 11.51 18.16
C ASP A 157 -9.75 10.93 18.13
N LEU A 158 -10.04 10.09 17.12
CA LEU A 158 -11.31 9.38 17.01
C LEU A 158 -11.41 8.20 17.97
N ASP A 159 -10.30 7.49 18.16
CA ASP A 159 -10.19 6.37 19.12
C ASP A 159 -8.76 6.29 19.66
N PRO A 160 -8.48 6.84 20.84
CA PRO A 160 -7.16 6.80 21.48
C PRO A 160 -6.84 5.45 22.13
N THR A 161 -7.78 4.51 22.20
CA THR A 161 -7.63 3.24 22.92
C THR A 161 -6.32 2.49 22.60
N PRO A 162 -5.86 2.37 21.33
CA PRO A 162 -4.61 1.71 21.05
C PRO A 162 -3.41 2.40 21.72
N LEU A 163 -3.37 3.73 21.70
CA LEU A 163 -2.29 4.48 22.35
C LEU A 163 -2.31 4.29 23.88
N LEU A 164 -3.49 4.39 24.48
CA LEU A 164 -3.65 4.22 25.93
C LEU A 164 -3.29 2.80 26.37
N PHE A 165 -3.57 1.81 25.53
CA PHE A 165 -3.16 0.42 25.78
C PHE A 165 -1.64 0.28 25.86
N HIS A 166 -0.91 0.89 24.94
CA HIS A 166 0.55 0.85 24.91
C HIS A 166 1.23 1.78 25.93
N ALA A 167 0.51 2.78 26.45
CA ALA A 167 1.02 3.67 27.47
C ALA A 167 1.19 2.99 28.85
N ARG A 168 0.46 1.92 29.11
CA ARG A 168 0.48 1.22 30.41
C ARG A 168 1.79 0.46 30.63
N GLU A 169 2.21 0.37 31.88
CA GLU A 169 3.30 -0.49 32.32
C GLU A 169 2.81 -1.94 32.52
N ARG A 170 1.56 -2.09 32.97
CA ARG A 170 0.97 -3.39 33.31
C ARG A 170 -0.43 -3.50 32.70
N GLY A 171 -0.81 -4.70 32.32
CA GLY A 171 -2.07 -4.98 31.67
C GLY A 171 -3.32 -4.73 32.52
N ASP A 172 -3.18 -4.69 33.86
CA ASP A 172 -4.23 -4.46 34.83
C ASP A 172 -4.45 -2.96 35.16
N GLU A 173 -3.59 -2.06 34.67
CA GLU A 173 -3.75 -0.64 34.84
C GLU A 173 -4.93 -0.08 34.03
N PRO A 174 -5.69 0.88 34.58
CA PRO A 174 -6.79 1.50 33.84
C PRO A 174 -6.28 2.29 32.63
N LEU A 175 -7.09 2.37 31.60
CA LEU A 175 -6.85 3.24 30.45
C LEU A 175 -7.20 4.68 30.83
N THR A 176 -6.18 5.48 31.15
CA THR A 176 -6.38 6.89 31.51
C THR A 176 -6.00 7.76 30.34
N ASP A 177 -6.97 8.48 29.76
CA ASP A 177 -6.75 9.35 28.63
C ASP A 177 -6.12 10.69 29.07
N SER A 178 -4.92 10.92 28.58
CA SER A 178 -4.19 12.18 28.73
C SER A 178 -3.26 12.40 27.54
N ALA A 179 -2.89 13.64 27.28
CA ALA A 179 -1.95 13.97 26.22
C ALA A 179 -0.59 13.26 26.41
N GLU A 180 -0.16 13.10 27.65
CA GLU A 180 1.06 12.40 28.01
C GLU A 180 0.94 10.89 27.73
N ALA A 181 -0.17 10.25 28.15
CA ALA A 181 -0.42 8.85 27.89
C ALA A 181 -0.51 8.57 26.37
N ARG A 182 -1.16 9.43 25.61
CA ARG A 182 -1.23 9.29 24.13
C ARG A 182 0.15 9.36 23.49
N ARG A 183 1.01 10.31 23.88
CA ARG A 183 2.39 10.42 23.37
C ARG A 183 3.25 9.23 23.78
N LEU A 184 3.15 8.81 25.04
CA LEU A 184 3.89 7.65 25.53
C LEU A 184 3.48 6.38 24.77
N GLY A 185 2.17 6.19 24.60
CA GLY A 185 1.64 5.05 23.84
C GLY A 185 2.09 5.07 22.38
N TRP A 186 2.11 6.24 21.75
CA TRP A 186 2.62 6.39 20.38
C TRP A 186 4.11 6.04 20.26
N ALA A 187 4.92 6.48 21.22
CA ALA A 187 6.34 6.17 21.26
C ALA A 187 6.65 4.68 21.51
N ARG A 188 5.68 3.91 22.01
CA ARG A 188 5.80 2.48 22.31
C ARG A 188 5.09 1.56 21.31
N LEU A 189 4.27 2.12 20.41
CA LEU A 189 3.57 1.40 19.37
C LEU A 189 4.53 1.00 18.24
#